data_754237ad662b450cbd67e5131aa4883e
#
_entry.id   754237ad662b450cbd67e5131aa4883e
#
_cell.length_a   1.000
_cell.length_b   1.000
_cell.length_c   1.000
_cell.angle_alpha   90.00
_cell.angle_beta   90.00
_cell.angle_gamma   90.00
#
_symmetry.space_group_name_H-M   'P 1'
#
loop_
_entity.id
_entity.type
_entity.pdbx_description
1 polymer ?
#
loop_
_entity_poly.entity_id
_entity_poly.type
_entity_poly.pdbx_seq_one_letter_code
_entity_poly.pdbx_strand_id
1 'polypeptide(L)'
;MKKLCGILILIGFWACSDEEVDPIIINDVSFKGEVEWIKNFGGSGDDVGQKIIPTNDGGYAILGYSNSIDGDLSGKQLEVNDYWLLKLDVDGNVQWSKTYGGSKDDRGQSLVQTTDGGYAIVGYAMSDDGDGSNNEGFHDNWVVRLDASGNILWEHSYGFAGHDHCYDVVETEDGGFFFAGFLDVTLSNGEGNFGLSPSLTRHGVGEFWGNKIDANGNLEWRRYFGGTNNDRAHAVVQSNDGGFVLSGFSESDDFDISNTKGSYDFWVVHIDATGNLIWEKSFGGTGIEVSYDIKKTPDNGYAILGHTFSNDLDVSQNKGSSDIWLIKIDDKGNLLWEKTFGGTEFDDAKGLEVTKDGGFVIAGNSKSNDGDVVENKGENDFWVIKTDAKGNITYQKTFGGANLDFGFDVIEDAQGSLVLIGETASVDFEGLTSKGSNDLVVIKIN
;
A
#
# COMPACT_ATOMS: atom_id res chain seq x y z
N MET A 1 -89.77 13.73 24.57
CA MET A 1 -88.69 14.14 25.46
C MET A 1 -87.58 13.11 25.34
N LYS A 2 -86.55 13.41 24.52
CA LYS A 2 -85.35 12.56 24.37
C LYS A 2 -84.16 13.40 24.83
N LYS A 3 -83.50 12.94 25.89
CA LYS A 3 -82.23 13.53 26.37
C LYS A 3 -81.06 13.10 25.46
N LEU A 4 -80.36 14.07 24.89
CA LEU A 4 -79.06 13.84 24.21
C LEU A 4 -77.97 13.91 25.27
N CYS A 5 -77.16 12.83 25.37
CA CYS A 5 -75.92 12.83 26.11
C CYS A 5 -74.77 13.20 25.13
N GLY A 6 -74.15 14.31 25.39
CA GLY A 6 -72.92 14.74 24.61
C GLY A 6 -71.70 14.07 25.25
N ILE A 7 -70.92 13.38 24.41
CA ILE A 7 -69.63 12.84 24.79
C ILE A 7 -68.58 13.89 24.41
N LEU A 8 -67.85 14.40 25.41
CA LEU A 8 -66.67 15.29 25.22
C LEU A 8 -65.44 14.41 24.96
N ILE A 9 -64.87 14.47 23.75
CA ILE A 9 -63.58 13.85 23.42
C ILE A 9 -62.51 14.88 23.71
N LEU A 10 -61.66 14.62 24.73
CA LEU A 10 -60.41 15.33 24.96
C LEU A 10 -59.37 14.78 24.00
N ILE A 11 -58.95 15.60 23.03
CA ILE A 11 -57.78 15.32 22.20
C ILE A 11 -56.57 15.90 22.93
N GLY A 12 -55.75 15.00 23.50
CA GLY A 12 -54.44 15.36 24.03
C GLY A 12 -53.43 15.60 22.87
N PHE A 13 -52.96 16.82 22.73
CA PHE A 13 -51.83 17.11 21.90
C PHE A 13 -50.55 16.67 22.62
N TRP A 14 -49.89 15.64 22.12
CA TRP A 14 -48.50 15.36 22.45
C TRP A 14 -47.65 16.32 21.61
N ALA A 15 -47.00 17.28 22.26
CA ALA A 15 -45.91 18.04 21.66
C ALA A 15 -44.68 17.15 21.64
N CYS A 16 -44.28 16.69 20.47
CA CYS A 16 -42.88 16.28 20.24
C CYS A 16 -42.03 17.51 20.39
N SER A 17 -41.11 17.55 21.35
CA SER A 17 -39.97 18.47 21.34
C SER A 17 -39.03 17.96 20.28
N ASP A 18 -38.96 18.63 19.15
CA ASP A 18 -37.83 18.51 18.24
C ASP A 18 -36.59 19.03 19.02
N GLU A 19 -35.74 18.12 19.50
CA GLU A 19 -34.38 18.49 19.83
C GLU A 19 -33.73 18.91 18.51
N GLU A 20 -33.51 20.20 18.33
CA GLU A 20 -32.62 20.71 17.31
C GLU A 20 -31.24 20.11 17.62
N VAL A 21 -30.87 19.07 16.85
CA VAL A 21 -29.49 18.61 16.80
C VAL A 21 -28.71 19.75 16.17
N ASP A 22 -27.92 20.44 16.98
CA ASP A 22 -26.97 21.43 16.47
C ASP A 22 -26.21 20.80 15.28
N PRO A 23 -26.15 21.46 14.12
CA PRO A 23 -25.39 20.95 13.02
C PRO A 23 -23.95 20.77 13.52
N ILE A 24 -23.42 19.57 13.40
CA ILE A 24 -22.00 19.28 13.61
C ILE A 24 -21.30 20.25 12.65
N ILE A 25 -20.70 21.30 13.18
CA ILE A 25 -19.81 22.17 12.43
C ILE A 25 -18.59 21.29 12.15
N ILE A 26 -18.61 20.61 11.02
CA ILE A 26 -17.37 20.09 10.44
C ILE A 26 -16.59 21.35 10.13
N ASN A 27 -15.61 21.68 10.97
CA ASN A 27 -14.58 22.63 10.60
C ASN A 27 -13.92 21.99 9.37
N ASP A 28 -14.31 22.45 8.21
CA ASP A 28 -13.64 22.16 6.95
C ASP A 28 -12.26 22.83 7.07
N VAL A 29 -11.31 22.08 7.62
CA VAL A 29 -9.91 22.50 7.66
C VAL A 29 -9.43 22.32 6.23
N SER A 30 -9.59 23.39 5.44
CA SER A 30 -9.14 23.37 4.05
C SER A 30 -7.63 23.10 4.07
N PHE A 31 -7.20 22.05 3.36
CA PHE A 31 -5.78 21.74 3.16
C PHE A 31 -5.02 22.98 2.69
N LYS A 32 -3.95 23.36 3.42
CA LYS A 32 -3.17 24.58 3.17
C LYS A 32 -1.87 24.30 2.44
N GLY A 33 -1.39 23.05 2.46
CA GLY A 33 -0.11 22.68 1.90
C GLY A 33 1.10 23.14 2.74
N GLU A 34 0.87 23.44 4.03
CA GLU A 34 1.93 23.85 4.95
C GLU A 34 2.54 22.63 5.67
N VAL A 35 3.86 22.54 5.70
CA VAL A 35 4.57 21.48 6.44
C VAL A 35 4.41 21.73 7.93
N GLU A 36 3.79 20.79 8.64
CA GLU A 36 3.68 20.83 10.10
C GLU A 36 4.97 20.40 10.76
N TRP A 37 5.52 19.27 10.33
CA TRP A 37 6.79 18.74 10.80
C TRP A 37 7.42 17.78 9.81
N ILE A 38 8.74 17.64 9.90
CA ILE A 38 9.55 16.63 9.21
C ILE A 38 10.44 15.99 10.25
N LYS A 39 10.52 14.65 10.26
CA LYS A 39 11.34 13.88 11.19
C LYS A 39 12.03 12.73 10.48
N ASN A 40 13.23 12.38 10.91
CA ASN A 40 13.93 11.17 10.47
C ASN A 40 14.14 10.20 11.64
N PHE A 41 14.08 8.92 11.30
CA PHE A 41 14.22 7.81 12.23
C PHE A 41 15.22 6.82 11.65
N GLY A 42 15.95 6.12 12.56
CA GLY A 42 16.93 5.13 12.18
C GLY A 42 18.15 5.13 13.06
N GLY A 43 19.21 4.53 12.57
CA GLY A 43 20.53 4.44 13.19
C GLY A 43 21.66 4.64 12.19
N SER A 44 22.77 3.95 12.35
CA SER A 44 23.96 4.15 11.49
C SER A 44 23.91 3.40 10.15
N GLY A 45 22.96 2.49 9.96
CA GLY A 45 22.80 1.67 8.74
C GLY A 45 21.77 2.22 7.77
N ASP A 46 21.08 1.29 7.07
CA ASP A 46 19.96 1.58 6.18
C ASP A 46 18.64 1.35 6.91
N ASP A 47 17.79 2.35 6.93
CA ASP A 47 16.53 2.39 7.66
C ASP A 47 15.41 2.83 6.71
N VAL A 48 14.54 1.89 6.30
CA VAL A 48 13.57 2.07 5.24
C VAL A 48 12.17 1.86 5.77
N GLY A 49 11.24 2.80 5.48
CA GLY A 49 9.81 2.63 5.71
C GLY A 49 9.11 2.29 4.39
N GLN A 50 8.38 1.19 4.35
CA GLN A 50 7.65 0.73 3.16
C GLN A 50 6.18 1.11 3.18
N LYS A 51 5.53 1.02 4.35
CA LYS A 51 4.09 1.25 4.50
C LYS A 51 3.78 2.05 5.76
N ILE A 52 2.86 3.00 5.65
CA ILE A 52 2.31 3.76 6.78
C ILE A 52 0.79 3.57 6.86
N ILE A 53 0.26 3.43 8.08
CA ILE A 53 -1.17 3.42 8.33
C ILE A 53 -1.52 4.37 9.49
N PRO A 54 -2.72 4.98 9.48
CA PRO A 54 -3.24 5.64 10.66
C PRO A 54 -3.64 4.59 11.70
N THR A 55 -3.52 4.91 12.98
CA THR A 55 -3.88 4.00 14.07
C THR A 55 -5.08 4.53 14.86
N ASN A 56 -5.82 3.62 15.52
CA ASN A 56 -7.05 3.92 16.26
C ASN A 56 -6.89 4.96 17.37
N ASP A 57 -5.66 5.17 17.86
CA ASP A 57 -5.31 6.20 18.86
C ASP A 57 -5.01 7.57 18.24
N GLY A 58 -5.15 7.71 16.92
CA GLY A 58 -4.89 8.92 16.16
C GLY A 58 -3.42 9.14 15.79
N GLY A 59 -2.54 8.20 16.09
CA GLY A 59 -1.15 8.19 15.68
C GLY A 59 -0.92 7.41 14.39
N TYR A 60 0.31 6.92 14.19
CA TYR A 60 0.73 6.23 12.97
C TYR A 60 1.53 4.98 13.29
N ALA A 61 1.41 3.96 12.46
CA ALA A 61 2.31 2.80 12.46
C ALA A 61 3.00 2.70 11.10
N ILE A 62 4.31 2.49 11.11
CA ILE A 62 5.15 2.42 9.92
C ILE A 62 5.90 1.09 9.96
N LEU A 63 5.75 0.29 8.91
CA LEU A 63 6.51 -0.92 8.70
C LEU A 63 7.52 -0.73 7.59
N GLY A 64 8.67 -1.33 7.77
CA GLY A 64 9.71 -1.47 6.79
C GLY A 64 10.78 -2.44 7.30
N TYR A 65 12.03 -2.13 7.07
CA TYR A 65 13.16 -2.94 7.50
C TYR A 65 14.38 -2.08 7.83
N SER A 66 15.27 -2.63 8.66
CA SER A 66 16.48 -1.94 9.05
C SER A 66 17.62 -2.91 9.36
N ASN A 67 18.85 -2.53 8.98
CA ASN A 67 20.07 -3.20 9.41
C ASN A 67 20.83 -2.45 10.53
N SER A 68 20.33 -1.32 10.99
CA SER A 68 20.92 -0.56 12.13
C SER A 68 20.83 -1.32 13.45
N ILE A 69 21.84 -1.14 14.31
CA ILE A 69 21.90 -1.71 15.67
C ILE A 69 21.98 -0.63 16.78
N ASP A 70 21.84 0.62 16.38
CA ASP A 70 21.92 1.80 17.25
C ASP A 70 20.78 2.80 16.97
N GLY A 71 20.86 4.00 17.48
CA GLY A 71 19.84 5.02 17.28
C GLY A 71 18.47 4.58 17.81
N ASP A 72 17.45 4.64 16.95
CA ASP A 72 16.07 4.24 17.27
C ASP A 72 15.90 2.70 17.35
N LEU A 73 16.95 1.94 17.00
CA LEU A 73 17.00 0.48 16.99
C LEU A 73 17.95 -0.11 18.05
N SER A 74 18.23 0.64 19.10
CA SER A 74 19.19 0.31 20.16
C SER A 74 18.88 -0.96 20.99
N GLY A 75 18.25 -1.94 20.46
CA GLY A 75 18.00 -3.27 21.06
C GLY A 75 18.37 -4.42 20.13
N LYS A 76 18.54 -4.11 18.86
CA LYS A 76 18.91 -5.05 17.80
C LYS A 76 20.37 -5.46 17.95
N GLN A 77 20.68 -6.72 17.64
CA GLN A 77 22.00 -7.30 17.90
C GLN A 77 22.82 -7.57 16.62
N LEU A 78 22.16 -7.74 15.48
CA LEU A 78 22.79 -8.12 14.21
C LEU A 78 22.59 -7.03 13.17
N GLU A 79 23.65 -6.72 12.41
CA GLU A 79 23.63 -5.77 11.29
C GLU A 79 23.09 -6.46 10.02
N VAL A 80 21.88 -7.06 10.11
CA VAL A 80 21.14 -7.63 8.99
C VAL A 80 19.78 -6.96 8.93
N ASN A 81 19.10 -6.99 7.80
CA ASN A 81 17.74 -6.46 7.75
C ASN A 81 16.80 -7.33 8.57
N ASP A 82 16.05 -6.70 9.47
CA ASP A 82 14.88 -7.25 10.13
C ASP A 82 13.66 -6.38 9.81
N TYR A 83 12.45 -6.92 9.89
CA TYR A 83 11.24 -6.11 9.91
C TYR A 83 11.38 -5.06 11.01
N TRP A 84 11.07 -3.83 10.68
CA TRP A 84 11.07 -2.72 11.65
C TRP A 84 9.69 -2.08 11.69
N LEU A 85 9.03 -2.18 12.85
CA LEU A 85 7.74 -1.57 13.12
C LEU A 85 7.90 -0.41 14.09
N LEU A 86 7.61 0.79 13.61
CA LEU A 86 7.70 2.05 14.36
C LEU A 86 6.29 2.59 14.61
N LYS A 87 5.94 2.79 15.90
CA LYS A 87 4.68 3.40 16.33
C LYS A 87 4.91 4.83 16.78
N LEU A 88 4.20 5.77 16.16
CA LEU A 88 4.25 7.20 16.45
C LEU A 88 2.91 7.70 17.03
N ASP A 89 2.96 8.74 17.85
CA ASP A 89 1.78 9.54 18.19
C ASP A 89 1.42 10.52 17.04
N VAL A 90 0.34 11.30 17.19
CA VAL A 90 -0.14 12.27 16.20
C VAL A 90 0.87 13.38 15.89
N ASP A 91 1.76 13.69 16.83
CA ASP A 91 2.81 14.70 16.69
C ASP A 91 4.12 14.10 16.14
N GLY A 92 4.10 12.82 15.73
CA GLY A 92 5.25 12.10 15.21
C GLY A 92 6.31 11.77 16.28
N ASN A 93 5.96 11.66 17.55
CA ASN A 93 6.89 11.20 18.58
C ASN A 93 6.81 9.68 18.72
N VAL A 94 7.95 9.02 18.89
CA VAL A 94 8.02 7.57 19.04
C VAL A 94 7.31 7.14 20.33
N GLN A 95 6.30 6.30 20.19
CA GLN A 95 5.67 5.59 21.30
C GLN A 95 6.42 4.29 21.60
N TRP A 96 6.75 3.54 20.57
CA TRP A 96 7.62 2.36 20.63
C TRP A 96 8.20 2.02 19.24
N SER A 97 9.32 1.30 19.26
CA SER A 97 10.04 0.81 18.09
C SER A 97 10.41 -0.66 18.34
N LYS A 98 10.14 -1.55 17.39
CA LYS A 98 10.42 -2.99 17.51
C LYS A 98 10.90 -3.58 16.20
N THR A 99 11.80 -4.53 16.30
CA THR A 99 12.28 -5.34 15.18
C THR A 99 11.86 -6.79 15.35
N TYR A 100 11.63 -7.46 14.22
CA TYR A 100 11.28 -8.88 14.16
C TYR A 100 12.10 -9.52 13.04
N GLY A 101 12.76 -10.62 13.33
CA GLY A 101 13.62 -11.33 12.36
C GLY A 101 14.55 -12.30 13.03
N GLY A 102 15.58 -12.69 12.30
CA GLY A 102 16.56 -13.66 12.76
C GLY A 102 17.99 -13.34 12.33
N SER A 103 18.73 -14.35 11.88
CA SER A 103 20.14 -14.19 11.54
C SER A 103 20.40 -13.78 10.09
N LYS A 104 19.36 -13.66 9.25
CA LYS A 104 19.46 -13.36 7.80
C LYS A 104 18.62 -12.15 7.41
N ASP A 105 18.46 -11.91 6.10
CA ASP A 105 17.75 -10.78 5.52
C ASP A 105 16.22 -11.00 5.61
N ASP A 106 15.52 -10.16 6.39
CA ASP A 106 14.08 -10.19 6.59
C ASP A 106 13.53 -8.78 6.34
N ARG A 107 12.57 -8.61 5.37
CA ARG A 107 12.10 -7.29 4.95
C ARG A 107 10.59 -7.15 5.04
N GLY A 108 10.13 -6.28 5.95
CA GLY A 108 8.73 -5.89 6.08
C GLY A 108 8.28 -5.03 4.91
N GLN A 109 7.09 -5.32 4.37
CA GLN A 109 6.54 -4.65 3.19
C GLN A 109 5.22 -3.94 3.47
N SER A 110 4.26 -4.59 4.12
CA SER A 110 2.94 -4.02 4.39
C SER A 110 2.39 -4.42 5.75
N LEU A 111 1.45 -3.62 6.26
CA LEU A 111 0.79 -3.88 7.52
C LEU A 111 -0.66 -3.42 7.50
N VAL A 112 -1.47 -4.03 8.36
CA VAL A 112 -2.79 -3.56 8.73
C VAL A 112 -2.91 -3.49 10.26
N GLN A 113 -3.63 -2.50 10.78
CA GLN A 113 -4.11 -2.54 12.16
C GLN A 113 -5.38 -3.38 12.21
N THR A 114 -5.37 -4.43 13.01
CA THR A 114 -6.49 -5.35 13.12
C THR A 114 -7.63 -4.81 13.99
N THR A 115 -8.83 -5.36 13.79
CA THR A 115 -10.07 -4.92 14.46
C THR A 115 -9.97 -4.96 15.98
N ASP A 116 -9.12 -5.84 16.56
CA ASP A 116 -8.86 -5.91 18.00
C ASP A 116 -7.78 -4.90 18.48
N GLY A 117 -7.26 -4.06 17.58
CA GLY A 117 -6.27 -3.02 17.85
C GLY A 117 -4.81 -3.49 17.79
N GLY A 118 -4.56 -4.76 17.48
CA GLY A 118 -3.21 -5.27 17.19
C GLY A 118 -2.78 -4.98 15.75
N TYR A 119 -1.81 -5.76 15.22
CA TYR A 119 -1.31 -5.60 13.86
C TYR A 119 -1.10 -6.95 13.20
N ALA A 120 -1.28 -7.00 11.89
CA ALA A 120 -0.69 -8.03 11.04
C ALA A 120 0.33 -7.35 10.13
N ILE A 121 1.57 -7.84 10.17
CA ILE A 121 2.68 -7.34 9.36
C ILE A 121 3.16 -8.45 8.42
N VAL A 122 3.48 -8.08 7.20
CA VAL A 122 3.86 -9.02 6.15
C VAL A 122 5.08 -8.52 5.36
N GLY A 123 5.71 -9.45 4.69
CA GLY A 123 6.84 -9.22 3.80
C GLY A 123 7.46 -10.56 3.43
N TYR A 124 8.77 -10.61 3.34
CA TYR A 124 9.49 -11.83 3.07
C TYR A 124 10.70 -11.98 3.99
N ALA A 125 11.01 -13.21 4.35
CA ALA A 125 12.09 -13.54 5.27
C ALA A 125 12.97 -14.65 4.72
N MET A 126 14.27 -14.58 5.05
CA MET A 126 15.25 -15.65 4.83
C MET A 126 15.56 -16.42 6.10
N SER A 127 15.20 -15.86 7.26
CA SER A 127 15.55 -16.46 8.56
C SER A 127 14.68 -17.66 8.86
N ASP A 128 15.32 -18.67 9.47
CA ASP A 128 14.71 -19.86 10.05
C ASP A 128 15.14 -20.00 11.52
N ASP A 129 15.34 -18.84 12.16
CA ASP A 129 15.72 -18.70 13.56
C ASP A 129 15.24 -17.34 14.10
N GLY A 130 15.53 -17.05 15.37
CA GLY A 130 15.07 -15.82 16.01
C GLY A 130 13.56 -15.82 16.20
N ASP A 131 12.88 -14.83 15.58
CA ASP A 131 11.42 -14.74 15.59
C ASP A 131 10.77 -15.53 14.44
N GLY A 132 11.53 -15.92 13.39
CA GLY A 132 11.04 -16.65 12.23
C GLY A 132 11.20 -18.15 12.34
N SER A 133 10.30 -18.89 11.71
CA SER A 133 10.35 -20.34 11.65
C SER A 133 9.82 -20.88 10.32
N ASN A 134 10.27 -22.11 9.98
CA ASN A 134 9.77 -22.88 8.85
C ASN A 134 9.96 -22.21 7.47
N ASN A 135 11.01 -21.43 7.28
CA ASN A 135 11.40 -20.96 5.96
C ASN A 135 11.86 -22.17 5.12
N GLU A 136 11.24 -22.38 3.95
CA GLU A 136 11.50 -23.55 3.08
C GLU A 136 12.45 -23.23 1.93
N GLY A 137 12.71 -21.94 1.65
CA GLY A 137 13.47 -21.50 0.48
C GLY A 137 14.55 -20.46 0.75
N PHE A 138 14.69 -19.55 -0.22
CA PHE A 138 15.50 -18.35 -0.04
C PHE A 138 14.72 -17.30 0.72
N HIS A 139 13.57 -16.88 0.17
CA HIS A 139 12.64 -15.97 0.81
C HIS A 139 11.26 -16.59 0.78
N ASP A 140 10.62 -16.69 1.94
CA ASP A 140 9.21 -17.05 2.06
C ASP A 140 8.39 -15.83 2.49
N ASN A 141 7.11 -15.79 2.12
CA ASN A 141 6.17 -14.85 2.69
C ASN A 141 6.09 -15.04 4.20
N TRP A 142 6.49 -14.06 4.96
CA TRP A 142 6.45 -14.13 6.41
C TRP A 142 5.35 -13.21 6.94
N VAL A 143 4.41 -13.80 7.70
CA VAL A 143 3.28 -13.11 8.31
C VAL A 143 3.43 -13.17 9.83
N VAL A 144 3.42 -12.02 10.48
CA VAL A 144 3.53 -11.91 11.94
C VAL A 144 2.30 -11.18 12.48
N ARG A 145 1.58 -11.83 13.38
CA ARG A 145 0.43 -11.29 14.08
C ARG A 145 0.86 -10.77 15.44
N LEU A 146 0.55 -9.49 15.71
CA LEU A 146 0.98 -8.78 16.92
C LEU A 146 -0.22 -8.31 17.74
N ASP A 147 -0.03 -8.21 19.07
CA ASP A 147 -0.94 -7.45 19.92
C ASP A 147 -0.78 -5.93 19.74
N ALA A 148 -1.63 -5.12 20.39
CA ALA A 148 -1.58 -3.66 20.31
C ALA A 148 -0.27 -3.03 20.84
N SER A 149 0.52 -3.78 21.61
CA SER A 149 1.83 -3.37 22.13
C SER A 149 2.99 -3.87 21.26
N GLY A 150 2.70 -4.51 20.12
CA GLY A 150 3.69 -5.09 19.21
C GLY A 150 4.35 -6.37 19.74
N ASN A 151 3.70 -7.16 20.62
CA ASN A 151 4.21 -8.48 20.99
C ASN A 151 3.64 -9.53 20.04
N ILE A 152 4.47 -10.50 19.64
CA ILE A 152 4.07 -11.58 18.74
C ILE A 152 3.01 -12.46 19.41
N LEU A 153 1.88 -12.64 18.71
CA LEU A 153 0.84 -13.59 19.06
C LEU A 153 1.05 -14.91 18.33
N TRP A 154 1.38 -14.84 17.05
CA TRP A 154 1.80 -15.94 16.20
C TRP A 154 2.58 -15.42 14.99
N GLU A 155 3.36 -16.28 14.37
CA GLU A 155 4.03 -16.05 13.10
C GLU A 155 3.96 -17.31 12.22
N HIS A 156 3.98 -17.15 10.90
CA HIS A 156 4.05 -18.25 9.97
C HIS A 156 4.75 -17.85 8.67
N SER A 157 5.56 -18.77 8.15
CA SER A 157 6.11 -18.70 6.80
C SER A 157 5.21 -19.44 5.81
N TYR A 158 5.03 -18.85 4.63
CA TYR A 158 4.26 -19.42 3.52
C TYR A 158 5.08 -19.31 2.26
N GLY A 159 5.59 -20.40 1.77
CA GLY A 159 6.44 -20.41 0.59
C GLY A 159 6.78 -21.82 0.15
N PHE A 160 7.80 -21.90 -0.68
CA PHE A 160 8.40 -23.11 -1.22
C PHE A 160 9.91 -22.91 -1.33
N ALA A 161 10.61 -23.80 -2.02
CA ALA A 161 12.07 -23.78 -2.12
C ALA A 161 12.65 -22.62 -2.98
N GLY A 162 11.85 -21.63 -3.35
CA GLY A 162 12.23 -20.51 -4.24
C GLY A 162 12.32 -19.17 -3.56
N HIS A 163 12.00 -18.13 -4.34
CA HIS A 163 11.80 -16.76 -3.90
C HIS A 163 10.30 -16.44 -3.92
N ASP A 164 9.69 -16.38 -2.77
CA ASP A 164 8.28 -16.11 -2.60
C ASP A 164 8.11 -14.84 -1.76
N HIS A 165 7.61 -13.77 -2.36
CA HIS A 165 7.55 -12.47 -1.72
C HIS A 165 6.11 -12.00 -1.53
N CYS A 166 5.77 -11.56 -0.32
CA CYS A 166 4.55 -10.83 -0.02
C CYS A 166 4.82 -9.32 -0.05
N TYR A 167 3.93 -8.58 -0.70
CA TYR A 167 4.04 -7.13 -0.79
C TYR A 167 2.89 -6.38 -0.14
N ASP A 168 1.70 -6.99 -0.03
CA ASP A 168 0.56 -6.32 0.56
C ASP A 168 -0.40 -7.26 1.29
N VAL A 169 -1.18 -6.73 2.26
CA VAL A 169 -2.10 -7.49 3.11
C VAL A 169 -3.36 -6.71 3.41
N VAL A 170 -4.48 -7.41 3.48
CA VAL A 170 -5.76 -6.89 3.98
C VAL A 170 -6.33 -7.82 5.05
N GLU A 171 -6.91 -7.25 6.12
CA GLU A 171 -7.75 -8.00 7.06
C GLU A 171 -9.11 -8.25 6.41
N THR A 172 -9.62 -9.46 6.47
CA THR A 172 -10.90 -9.85 5.89
C THR A 172 -12.02 -9.81 6.91
N GLU A 173 -13.27 -9.69 6.44
CA GLU A 173 -14.46 -9.57 7.32
C GLU A 173 -14.61 -10.72 8.33
N ASP A 174 -14.06 -11.89 8.04
CA ASP A 174 -14.04 -13.05 8.93
C ASP A 174 -12.95 -12.99 10.02
N GLY A 175 -12.16 -11.91 10.05
CA GLY A 175 -11.02 -11.70 10.96
C GLY A 175 -9.76 -12.46 10.55
N GLY A 176 -9.75 -13.09 9.39
CA GLY A 176 -8.55 -13.64 8.75
C GLY A 176 -7.81 -12.60 7.93
N PHE A 177 -6.91 -13.08 7.07
CA PHE A 177 -6.10 -12.19 6.22
C PHE A 177 -6.02 -12.72 4.81
N PHE A 178 -5.97 -11.80 3.86
CA PHE A 178 -5.54 -12.09 2.50
C PHE A 178 -4.28 -11.27 2.21
N PHE A 179 -3.24 -11.95 1.75
CA PHE A 179 -1.99 -11.29 1.36
C PHE A 179 -1.57 -11.72 -0.05
N ALA A 180 -0.89 -10.81 -0.74
CA ALA A 180 -0.53 -10.98 -2.14
C ALA A 180 0.92 -10.59 -2.42
N GLY A 181 1.46 -11.18 -3.46
CA GLY A 181 2.81 -10.94 -3.94
C GLY A 181 3.13 -11.80 -5.15
N PHE A 182 4.30 -12.41 -5.19
CA PHE A 182 4.64 -13.34 -6.25
C PHE A 182 5.15 -14.69 -5.71
N LEU A 183 4.96 -15.72 -6.51
CA LEU A 183 5.40 -17.08 -6.29
C LEU A 183 6.43 -17.49 -7.35
N ASP A 184 7.57 -18.07 -6.94
CA ASP A 184 8.41 -18.83 -7.85
C ASP A 184 7.78 -20.20 -8.13
N VAL A 185 6.95 -20.25 -9.17
CA VAL A 185 6.19 -21.46 -9.55
C VAL A 185 7.10 -22.64 -9.87
N THR A 186 8.32 -22.40 -10.35
CA THR A 186 9.23 -23.48 -10.79
C THR A 186 9.62 -24.42 -9.65
N LEU A 187 9.64 -23.92 -8.44
CA LEU A 187 10.01 -24.66 -7.24
C LEU A 187 8.83 -25.08 -6.36
N SER A 188 7.61 -24.58 -6.66
CA SER A 188 6.39 -24.95 -5.93
C SER A 188 5.86 -26.36 -6.25
N ASN A 189 6.41 -27.05 -7.28
CA ASN A 189 5.92 -28.33 -7.78
C ASN A 189 4.41 -28.36 -8.12
N GLY A 190 3.83 -27.21 -8.42
CA GLY A 190 2.41 -27.03 -8.74
C GLY A 190 1.49 -26.91 -7.51
N GLU A 191 2.03 -26.78 -6.30
CA GLU A 191 1.25 -26.66 -5.05
C GLU A 191 0.86 -25.23 -4.70
N GLY A 192 1.24 -24.24 -5.53
CA GLY A 192 0.84 -22.84 -5.38
C GLY A 192 -0.68 -22.60 -5.48
N ASN A 193 -1.46 -23.59 -5.93
CA ASN A 193 -2.94 -23.58 -6.07
C ASN A 193 -3.62 -24.54 -5.07
N PHE A 194 -3.35 -24.40 -3.80
CA PHE A 194 -3.95 -25.24 -2.76
C PHE A 194 -5.50 -25.15 -2.77
N GLY A 195 -6.18 -26.30 -2.73
CA GLY A 195 -7.65 -26.41 -2.74
C GLY A 195 -8.27 -26.43 -4.16
N LEU A 196 -7.47 -26.32 -5.24
CA LEU A 196 -7.85 -26.68 -6.60
C LEU A 196 -7.17 -28.00 -7.01
N SER A 197 -7.72 -28.68 -8.03
CA SER A 197 -6.95 -29.74 -8.68
C SER A 197 -5.67 -29.10 -9.21
N PRO A 198 -4.49 -29.71 -8.97
CA PRO A 198 -3.25 -29.17 -9.49
C PRO A 198 -3.42 -28.94 -10.99
N SER A 199 -3.38 -27.73 -11.43
CA SER A 199 -3.25 -27.46 -12.87
C SER A 199 -1.88 -28.02 -13.24
N LEU A 200 -1.85 -28.97 -14.15
CA LEU A 200 -0.60 -29.49 -14.73
C LEU A 200 0.03 -28.45 -15.67
N THR A 201 -0.60 -27.31 -15.84
CA THR A 201 -0.11 -26.21 -16.64
C THR A 201 0.94 -25.49 -15.80
N ARG A 202 2.19 -25.66 -16.15
CA ARG A 202 3.29 -24.87 -15.59
C ARG A 202 3.23 -23.50 -16.25
N HIS A 203 2.96 -22.51 -15.44
CA HIS A 203 3.19 -21.13 -15.77
C HIS A 203 4.70 -20.81 -15.71
N GLY A 204 5.06 -19.53 -15.83
CA GLY A 204 6.45 -19.07 -15.88
C GLY A 204 7.23 -19.14 -14.59
N VAL A 205 8.08 -18.16 -14.36
CA VAL A 205 9.00 -18.13 -13.21
C VAL A 205 8.37 -17.41 -12.01
N GLY A 206 7.67 -16.30 -12.24
CA GLY A 206 7.05 -15.50 -11.18
C GLY A 206 5.59 -15.24 -11.52
N GLU A 207 4.68 -15.53 -10.60
CA GLU A 207 3.25 -15.41 -10.80
C GLU A 207 2.62 -14.54 -9.71
N PHE A 208 1.54 -13.79 -10.03
CA PHE A 208 0.68 -13.22 -8.99
C PHE A 208 0.26 -14.31 -8.02
N TRP A 209 0.51 -14.13 -6.76
CA TRP A 209 0.15 -15.11 -5.77
C TRP A 209 -0.66 -14.50 -4.62
N GLY A 210 -1.87 -15.04 -4.41
CA GLY A 210 -2.76 -14.67 -3.34
C GLY A 210 -2.95 -15.81 -2.35
N ASN A 211 -2.87 -15.53 -1.07
CA ASN A 211 -3.02 -16.48 0.03
C ASN A 211 -4.09 -15.97 1.00
N LYS A 212 -5.12 -16.80 1.26
CA LYS A 212 -6.14 -16.55 2.29
C LYS A 212 -5.86 -17.43 3.49
N ILE A 213 -5.77 -16.81 4.65
CA ILE A 213 -5.57 -17.48 5.94
C ILE A 213 -6.68 -17.08 6.93
N ASP A 214 -6.95 -17.95 7.90
CA ASP A 214 -7.86 -17.62 9.01
C ASP A 214 -7.20 -16.71 10.06
N ALA A 215 -7.93 -16.29 11.09
CA ALA A 215 -7.44 -15.44 12.18
C ALA A 215 -6.27 -16.06 13.00
N ASN A 216 -6.07 -17.37 12.91
CA ASN A 216 -4.98 -18.10 13.59
C ASN A 216 -3.79 -18.40 12.68
N GLY A 217 -3.81 -17.90 11.44
CA GLY A 217 -2.76 -18.16 10.46
C GLY A 217 -2.89 -19.48 9.71
N ASN A 218 -3.99 -20.24 9.86
CA ASN A 218 -4.15 -21.46 9.08
C ASN A 218 -4.51 -21.14 7.64
N LEU A 219 -3.80 -21.75 6.68
CA LEU A 219 -4.06 -21.58 5.26
C LEU A 219 -5.43 -22.15 4.91
N GLU A 220 -6.32 -21.31 4.35
CA GLU A 220 -7.62 -21.73 3.84
C GLU A 220 -7.53 -22.08 2.36
N TRP A 221 -6.94 -21.18 1.57
CA TRP A 221 -6.65 -21.39 0.15
C TRP A 221 -5.54 -20.47 -0.34
N ARG A 222 -4.93 -20.83 -1.47
CA ARG A 222 -3.99 -19.99 -2.20
C ARG A 222 -4.15 -20.19 -3.70
N ARG A 223 -3.89 -19.13 -4.48
CA ARG A 223 -4.00 -19.13 -5.94
C ARG A 223 -2.88 -18.33 -6.56
N TYR A 224 -2.34 -18.81 -7.67
CA TYR A 224 -1.52 -18.02 -8.54
C TYR A 224 -2.20 -17.79 -9.89
N PHE A 225 -1.87 -16.65 -10.51
CA PHE A 225 -2.36 -16.20 -11.81
C PHE A 225 -1.17 -15.65 -12.59
N GLY A 226 -1.16 -15.88 -13.91
CA GLY A 226 -0.09 -15.40 -14.77
C GLY A 226 0.05 -16.16 -16.07
N GLY A 227 1.22 -16.07 -16.69
CA GLY A 227 1.53 -16.70 -17.96
C GLY A 227 2.87 -17.42 -17.98
N THR A 228 3.58 -17.36 -19.12
CA THR A 228 4.88 -18.06 -19.26
C THR A 228 6.07 -17.24 -18.80
N ASN A 229 5.91 -15.94 -18.58
CA ASN A 229 6.97 -15.03 -18.18
C ASN A 229 6.81 -14.59 -16.70
N ASN A 230 7.21 -13.38 -16.39
CA ASN A 230 7.27 -12.86 -15.04
C ASN A 230 6.05 -11.97 -14.75
N ASP A 231 5.26 -12.35 -13.79
CA ASP A 231 4.03 -11.67 -13.40
C ASP A 231 4.05 -11.44 -11.90
N ARG A 232 3.98 -10.19 -11.40
CA ARG A 232 4.13 -9.87 -9.99
C ARG A 232 3.03 -8.94 -9.48
N ALA A 233 2.28 -9.39 -8.48
CA ALA A 233 1.37 -8.53 -7.73
C ALA A 233 2.16 -7.69 -6.72
N HIS A 234 1.83 -6.41 -6.63
CA HIS A 234 2.42 -5.49 -5.65
C HIS A 234 1.40 -5.00 -4.61
N ALA A 235 0.13 -4.91 -4.97
CA ALA A 235 -0.88 -4.39 -4.06
C ALA A 235 -2.21 -5.14 -4.20
N VAL A 236 -3.02 -5.09 -3.14
CA VAL A 236 -4.33 -5.72 -3.09
C VAL A 236 -5.34 -4.88 -2.31
N VAL A 237 -6.59 -4.89 -2.77
CA VAL A 237 -7.73 -4.36 -2.01
C VAL A 237 -8.85 -5.39 -1.98
N GLN A 238 -9.61 -5.43 -0.87
CA GLN A 238 -10.82 -6.22 -0.82
C GLN A 238 -11.91 -5.55 -1.67
N SER A 239 -12.52 -6.28 -2.61
CA SER A 239 -13.62 -5.79 -3.45
C SER A 239 -14.95 -5.71 -2.69
N ASN A 240 -15.94 -5.02 -3.27
CA ASN A 240 -17.25 -4.85 -2.62
C ASN A 240 -18.11 -6.12 -2.59
N ASP A 241 -17.78 -7.12 -3.39
CA ASP A 241 -18.42 -8.43 -3.43
C ASP A 241 -17.78 -9.45 -2.49
N GLY A 242 -16.80 -9.02 -1.68
CA GLY A 242 -16.09 -9.84 -0.71
C GLY A 242 -14.89 -10.59 -1.29
N GLY A 243 -14.61 -10.41 -2.60
CA GLY A 243 -13.41 -10.91 -3.25
C GLY A 243 -12.21 -9.95 -3.11
N PHE A 244 -11.26 -10.04 -4.05
CA PHE A 244 -10.03 -9.25 -4.01
C PHE A 244 -9.66 -8.74 -5.39
N VAL A 245 -9.13 -7.51 -5.46
CA VAL A 245 -8.52 -6.97 -6.67
C VAL A 245 -7.04 -6.76 -6.41
N LEU A 246 -6.22 -7.45 -7.20
CA LEU A 246 -4.76 -7.38 -7.15
C LEU A 246 -4.26 -6.52 -8.31
N SER A 247 -3.21 -5.77 -8.11
CA SER A 247 -2.51 -5.02 -9.16
C SER A 247 -1.01 -5.24 -9.10
N GLY A 248 -0.38 -5.14 -10.25
CA GLY A 248 1.05 -5.29 -10.41
C GLY A 248 1.43 -5.17 -11.89
N PHE A 249 2.35 -6.00 -12.36
CA PHE A 249 2.71 -6.03 -13.77
C PHE A 249 2.77 -7.45 -14.33
N SER A 250 2.59 -7.57 -15.63
CA SER A 250 2.76 -8.81 -16.38
C SER A 250 3.67 -8.61 -17.59
N GLU A 251 4.55 -9.59 -17.81
CA GLU A 251 5.40 -9.76 -19.01
C GLU A 251 4.84 -10.81 -19.97
N SER A 252 3.71 -11.42 -19.61
CA SER A 252 3.14 -12.56 -20.33
C SER A 252 2.07 -12.14 -21.33
N ASP A 253 1.83 -13.00 -22.34
CA ASP A 253 0.80 -12.83 -23.36
C ASP A 253 -0.06 -14.09 -23.55
N ASP A 254 -0.06 -15.00 -22.56
CA ASP A 254 -0.74 -16.29 -22.61
C ASP A 254 -1.40 -16.65 -21.27
N PHE A 255 -2.00 -17.83 -21.20
CA PHE A 255 -2.73 -18.39 -20.06
C PHE A 255 -3.82 -17.46 -19.52
N ASP A 256 -3.59 -16.87 -18.31
CA ASP A 256 -4.58 -16.02 -17.66
C ASP A 256 -4.58 -14.59 -18.19
N ILE A 257 -3.57 -14.21 -19.01
CA ILE A 257 -3.39 -12.84 -19.48
C ILE A 257 -3.96 -12.66 -20.89
N SER A 258 -4.73 -11.60 -21.06
CA SER A 258 -5.24 -11.19 -22.36
C SER A 258 -4.94 -9.70 -22.64
N ASN A 259 -4.87 -9.35 -23.94
CA ASN A 259 -4.73 -7.98 -24.41
C ASN A 259 -3.48 -7.23 -23.92
N THR A 260 -2.35 -7.94 -23.77
CA THR A 260 -1.05 -7.31 -23.56
C THR A 260 -0.71 -6.33 -24.68
N LYS A 261 0.04 -5.30 -24.36
CA LYS A 261 0.35 -4.19 -25.27
C LYS A 261 1.84 -3.96 -25.46
N GLY A 262 2.63 -4.17 -24.41
CA GLY A 262 4.06 -3.90 -24.39
C GLY A 262 4.92 -5.03 -23.85
N SER A 263 6.04 -4.65 -23.28
CA SER A 263 6.95 -5.58 -22.60
C SER A 263 6.44 -5.93 -21.20
N TYR A 264 6.02 -4.91 -20.46
CA TYR A 264 5.35 -5.02 -19.18
C TYR A 264 4.12 -4.13 -19.22
N ASP A 265 2.98 -4.66 -18.80
CA ASP A 265 1.74 -3.88 -18.66
C ASP A 265 1.31 -3.86 -17.19
N PHE A 266 0.64 -2.80 -16.72
CA PHE A 266 -0.17 -2.92 -15.51
C PHE A 266 -1.12 -4.08 -15.68
N TRP A 267 -1.05 -5.07 -14.83
CA TRP A 267 -1.98 -6.18 -14.82
C TRP A 267 -2.85 -6.15 -13.57
N VAL A 268 -4.16 -6.23 -13.75
CA VAL A 268 -5.16 -6.14 -12.70
C VAL A 268 -6.02 -7.39 -12.74
N VAL A 269 -6.10 -8.07 -11.61
CA VAL A 269 -6.81 -9.35 -11.45
C VAL A 269 -7.89 -9.21 -10.39
N HIS A 270 -9.15 -9.46 -10.75
CA HIS A 270 -10.25 -9.55 -9.79
C HIS A 270 -10.65 -11.01 -9.58
N ILE A 271 -10.62 -11.44 -8.34
CA ILE A 271 -11.01 -12.78 -7.91
C ILE A 271 -12.16 -12.71 -6.91
N ASP A 272 -12.98 -13.77 -6.85
CA ASP A 272 -14.02 -13.90 -5.83
C ASP A 272 -13.43 -14.29 -4.45
N ALA A 273 -14.27 -14.34 -3.41
CA ALA A 273 -13.86 -14.68 -2.05
C ALA A 273 -13.28 -16.11 -1.90
N THR A 274 -13.39 -16.95 -2.92
CA THR A 274 -12.86 -18.32 -2.96
C THR A 274 -11.66 -18.48 -3.88
N GLY A 275 -11.18 -17.35 -4.46
CA GLY A 275 -10.01 -17.30 -5.32
C GLY A 275 -10.26 -17.68 -6.78
N ASN A 276 -11.52 -17.65 -7.27
CA ASN A 276 -11.77 -17.85 -8.68
C ASN A 276 -11.66 -16.52 -9.44
N LEU A 277 -11.04 -16.55 -10.61
CA LEU A 277 -10.91 -15.41 -11.50
C LEU A 277 -12.29 -14.93 -11.98
N ILE A 278 -12.61 -13.63 -11.75
CA ILE A 278 -13.81 -12.97 -12.26
C ILE A 278 -13.48 -12.23 -13.55
N TRP A 279 -12.46 -11.38 -13.52
CA TRP A 279 -11.92 -10.70 -14.69
C TRP A 279 -10.43 -10.36 -14.49
N GLU A 280 -9.74 -10.16 -15.58
CA GLU A 280 -8.39 -9.59 -15.63
C GLU A 280 -8.32 -8.50 -16.70
N LYS A 281 -7.38 -7.57 -16.55
CA LYS A 281 -7.14 -6.47 -17.50
C LYS A 281 -5.68 -6.07 -17.52
N SER A 282 -5.16 -5.86 -18.74
CA SER A 282 -3.86 -5.23 -18.98
C SER A 282 -4.05 -3.79 -19.44
N PHE A 283 -3.27 -2.88 -18.87
CA PHE A 283 -3.23 -1.46 -19.24
C PHE A 283 -1.78 -1.05 -19.51
N GLY A 284 -1.54 -0.36 -20.62
CA GLY A 284 -0.20 0.08 -20.97
C GLY A 284 -0.07 0.58 -22.39
N GLY A 285 1.17 0.75 -22.80
CA GLY A 285 1.57 1.08 -24.17
C GLY A 285 2.54 0.04 -24.73
N THR A 286 3.40 0.42 -25.65
CA THR A 286 4.37 -0.52 -26.25
C THR A 286 5.65 -0.70 -25.43
N GLY A 287 5.82 0.06 -24.36
CA GLY A 287 6.99 0.06 -23.47
C GLY A 287 6.84 -0.81 -22.23
N ILE A 288 7.18 -0.23 -21.10
CA ILE A 288 7.17 -0.85 -19.77
C ILE A 288 6.26 -0.03 -18.85
N GLU A 289 5.31 -0.69 -18.22
CA GLU A 289 4.45 -0.14 -17.18
C GLU A 289 4.47 -1.05 -15.95
N VAL A 290 4.75 -0.46 -14.78
CA VAL A 290 4.76 -1.20 -13.51
C VAL A 290 3.86 -0.51 -12.50
N SER A 291 2.80 -1.19 -12.02
CA SER A 291 1.97 -0.67 -10.93
C SER A 291 2.48 -1.10 -9.57
N TYR A 292 2.34 -0.21 -8.58
CA TYR A 292 2.78 -0.43 -7.21
C TYR A 292 1.66 -0.34 -6.18
N ASP A 293 0.61 0.42 -6.44
CA ASP A 293 -0.48 0.58 -5.47
C ASP A 293 -1.85 0.60 -6.16
N ILE A 294 -2.86 0.16 -5.42
CA ILE A 294 -4.26 0.19 -5.81
C ILE A 294 -5.12 0.63 -4.63
N LYS A 295 -6.08 1.51 -4.89
CA LYS A 295 -7.06 1.96 -3.89
C LYS A 295 -8.48 1.87 -4.42
N LYS A 296 -9.41 1.51 -3.54
CA LYS A 296 -10.85 1.64 -3.84
C LYS A 296 -11.23 3.11 -3.88
N THR A 297 -12.13 3.45 -4.77
CA THR A 297 -12.66 4.81 -4.89
C THR A 297 -14.13 4.88 -4.48
N PRO A 298 -14.64 6.06 -4.05
CA PRO A 298 -16.01 6.20 -3.54
C PRO A 298 -17.11 5.80 -4.52
N ASP A 299 -16.83 5.76 -5.81
CA ASP A 299 -17.74 5.34 -6.89
C ASP A 299 -17.69 3.81 -7.16
N ASN A 300 -17.09 3.03 -6.26
CA ASN A 300 -16.87 1.59 -6.31
C ASN A 300 -15.88 1.11 -7.39
N GLY A 301 -15.17 2.00 -8.04
CA GLY A 301 -14.07 1.66 -8.93
C GLY A 301 -12.73 1.59 -8.18
N TYR A 302 -11.65 1.65 -8.96
CA TYR A 302 -10.28 1.54 -8.43
C TYR A 302 -9.38 2.60 -9.07
N ALA A 303 -8.47 3.15 -8.30
CA ALA A 303 -7.35 3.94 -8.77
C ALA A 303 -6.07 3.11 -8.64
N ILE A 304 -5.24 3.09 -9.67
CA ILE A 304 -4.02 2.28 -9.74
C ILE A 304 -2.87 3.21 -10.11
N LEU A 305 -1.78 3.10 -9.36
CA LEU A 305 -0.61 3.95 -9.47
C LEU A 305 0.64 3.14 -9.80
N GLY A 306 1.51 3.74 -10.59
CA GLY A 306 2.86 3.28 -10.87
C GLY A 306 3.57 4.22 -11.84
N HIS A 307 4.32 3.66 -12.79
CA HIS A 307 4.99 4.46 -13.80
C HIS A 307 4.86 3.85 -15.19
N THR A 308 5.16 4.66 -16.22
CA THR A 308 5.12 4.29 -17.64
C THR A 308 6.34 4.82 -18.38
N PHE A 309 6.85 4.01 -19.31
CA PHE A 309 7.83 4.41 -20.33
C PHE A 309 7.18 4.61 -21.71
N SER A 310 5.87 4.40 -21.82
CA SER A 310 5.15 4.46 -23.09
C SER A 310 4.60 5.85 -23.39
N ASN A 311 4.32 6.10 -24.68
CA ASN A 311 3.67 7.30 -25.17
C ASN A 311 2.65 6.94 -26.27
N ASP A 312 1.92 5.83 -26.08
CA ASP A 312 0.95 5.31 -27.03
C ASP A 312 -0.10 4.41 -26.34
N LEU A 313 -1.07 3.96 -27.08
CA LEU A 313 -2.17 3.07 -26.68
C LEU A 313 -2.99 3.66 -25.51
N ASP A 314 -2.89 3.08 -24.30
CA ASP A 314 -3.61 3.57 -23.12
C ASP A 314 -2.91 4.77 -22.46
N VAL A 315 -1.65 5.04 -22.80
CA VAL A 315 -0.87 6.16 -22.27
C VAL A 315 -0.93 7.33 -23.24
N SER A 316 -1.67 8.38 -22.87
CA SER A 316 -1.90 9.54 -23.75
C SER A 316 -0.68 10.43 -23.92
N GLN A 317 0.20 10.47 -22.92
CA GLN A 317 1.40 11.29 -22.93
C GLN A 317 2.44 10.77 -21.94
N ASN A 318 3.70 10.69 -22.35
CA ASN A 318 4.89 10.62 -21.50
C ASN A 318 5.79 11.80 -21.87
N LYS A 319 6.28 12.51 -20.87
CA LYS A 319 7.05 13.76 -21.04
C LYS A 319 8.55 13.51 -21.10
N GLY A 320 8.99 12.32 -20.65
CA GLY A 320 10.42 12.06 -20.52
C GLY A 320 10.82 10.60 -20.63
N SER A 321 11.75 10.20 -19.77
CA SER A 321 12.22 8.83 -19.68
C SER A 321 11.16 7.91 -19.11
N SER A 322 10.61 8.27 -17.94
CA SER A 322 9.50 7.60 -17.27
C SER A 322 8.67 8.63 -16.54
N ASP A 323 7.37 8.54 -16.63
CA ASP A 323 6.43 9.38 -15.87
C ASP A 323 5.62 8.53 -14.89
N ILE A 324 5.26 9.11 -13.75
CA ILE A 324 4.23 8.56 -12.86
C ILE A 324 2.94 8.39 -13.65
N TRP A 325 2.31 7.21 -13.54
CA TRP A 325 1.06 6.92 -14.25
C TRP A 325 -0.04 6.53 -13.26
N LEU A 326 -1.12 7.30 -13.27
CA LEU A 326 -2.33 7.08 -12.48
C LEU A 326 -3.49 6.74 -13.41
N ILE A 327 -4.10 5.58 -13.22
CA ILE A 327 -5.30 5.19 -13.95
C ILE A 327 -6.49 5.04 -13.01
N LYS A 328 -7.66 5.35 -13.52
CA LYS A 328 -8.96 5.12 -12.87
C LYS A 328 -9.77 4.14 -13.68
N ILE A 329 -10.21 3.06 -13.03
CA ILE A 329 -11.07 2.04 -13.64
C ILE A 329 -12.40 1.93 -12.88
N ASP A 330 -13.44 1.41 -13.53
CA ASP A 330 -14.70 1.05 -12.88
C ASP A 330 -14.62 -0.33 -12.18
N ASP A 331 -15.72 -0.78 -11.56
CA ASP A 331 -15.83 -2.08 -10.88
C ASP A 331 -15.70 -3.30 -11.79
N LYS A 332 -15.75 -3.09 -13.11
CA LYS A 332 -15.62 -4.13 -14.15
C LYS A 332 -14.27 -4.12 -14.85
N GLY A 333 -13.37 -3.26 -14.41
CA GLY A 333 -12.05 -3.09 -15.01
C GLY A 333 -12.05 -2.27 -16.31
N ASN A 334 -13.07 -1.46 -16.60
CA ASN A 334 -13.02 -0.56 -17.74
C ASN A 334 -12.26 0.72 -17.39
N LEU A 335 -11.30 1.11 -18.22
CA LEU A 335 -10.56 2.37 -18.07
C LEU A 335 -11.50 3.56 -18.22
N LEU A 336 -11.55 4.41 -17.20
CA LEU A 336 -12.36 5.64 -17.19
C LEU A 336 -11.54 6.85 -17.60
N TRP A 337 -10.36 6.97 -17.06
CA TRP A 337 -9.36 8.00 -17.41
C TRP A 337 -7.96 7.58 -16.94
N GLU A 338 -6.96 8.24 -17.48
CA GLU A 338 -5.56 8.11 -17.08
C GLU A 338 -4.89 9.49 -17.00
N LYS A 339 -3.78 9.57 -16.25
CA LYS A 339 -2.94 10.77 -16.11
C LYS A 339 -1.50 10.37 -15.92
N THR A 340 -0.61 11.13 -16.58
CA THR A 340 0.82 11.07 -16.33
C THR A 340 1.29 12.33 -15.61
N PHE A 341 2.26 12.16 -14.70
CA PHE A 341 2.91 13.25 -13.98
C PHE A 341 4.42 13.07 -14.07
N GLY A 342 5.13 14.12 -14.48
CA GLY A 342 6.57 14.06 -14.62
C GLY A 342 7.15 15.20 -15.47
N GLY A 343 8.41 15.05 -15.82
CA GLY A 343 9.15 15.94 -16.67
C GLY A 343 10.02 15.19 -17.66
N THR A 344 11.22 15.71 -18.01
CA THR A 344 12.04 15.09 -19.05
C THR A 344 12.92 13.93 -18.57
N GLU A 345 13.08 13.75 -17.29
CA GLU A 345 13.91 12.70 -16.69
C GLU A 345 13.04 11.53 -16.17
N PHE A 346 13.51 10.84 -15.14
CA PHE A 346 12.83 9.69 -14.53
C PHE A 346 11.98 10.12 -13.35
N ASP A 347 10.69 9.83 -13.41
CA ASP A 347 9.69 10.10 -12.38
C ASP A 347 8.92 8.83 -12.06
N ASP A 348 8.82 8.45 -10.79
CA ASP A 348 8.21 7.21 -10.31
C ASP A 348 7.42 7.44 -9.02
N ALA A 349 6.41 6.59 -8.74
CA ALA A 349 5.67 6.66 -7.49
C ALA A 349 5.20 5.27 -7.04
N LYS A 350 5.16 5.09 -5.70
CA LYS A 350 4.75 3.85 -5.06
C LYS A 350 3.55 4.00 -4.14
N GLY A 351 3.33 5.17 -3.55
CA GLY A 351 2.27 5.40 -2.59
C GLY A 351 1.09 6.18 -3.17
N LEU A 352 -0.11 5.66 -2.99
CA LEU A 352 -1.38 6.26 -3.40
C LEU A 352 -2.35 6.32 -2.23
N GLU A 353 -3.05 7.45 -2.07
CA GLU A 353 -4.17 7.57 -1.16
C GLU A 353 -5.35 8.27 -1.85
N VAL A 354 -6.58 7.80 -1.57
CA VAL A 354 -7.81 8.46 -2.00
C VAL A 354 -8.28 9.38 -0.89
N THR A 355 -8.24 10.68 -1.15
CA THR A 355 -8.57 11.69 -0.15
C THR A 355 -10.08 11.81 0.10
N LYS A 356 -10.47 12.34 1.27
CA LYS A 356 -11.87 12.51 1.67
C LYS A 356 -12.68 13.41 0.72
N ASP A 357 -12.00 14.32 0.01
CA ASP A 357 -12.60 15.17 -1.03
C ASP A 357 -12.76 14.42 -2.38
N GLY A 358 -12.40 13.16 -2.44
CA GLY A 358 -12.47 12.29 -3.62
C GLY A 358 -11.34 12.48 -4.62
N GLY A 359 -10.33 13.28 -4.30
CA GLY A 359 -9.08 13.40 -5.05
C GLY A 359 -8.08 12.31 -4.70
N PHE A 360 -6.83 12.52 -5.09
CA PHE A 360 -5.74 11.55 -4.87
C PHE A 360 -4.52 12.25 -4.30
N VAL A 361 -3.76 11.53 -3.47
CA VAL A 361 -2.41 11.93 -3.09
C VAL A 361 -1.44 10.83 -3.51
N ILE A 362 -0.32 11.25 -4.06
CA ILE A 362 0.73 10.40 -4.59
C ILE A 362 2.02 10.71 -3.85
N ALA A 363 2.69 9.69 -3.37
CA ALA A 363 4.06 9.74 -2.86
C ALA A 363 4.99 9.03 -3.84
N GLY A 364 5.94 9.75 -4.35
CA GLY A 364 6.90 9.25 -5.32
C GLY A 364 8.20 10.03 -5.27
N ASN A 365 8.93 9.97 -6.35
CA ASN A 365 10.20 10.65 -6.52
C ASN A 365 10.37 11.17 -7.93
N SER A 366 11.17 12.20 -8.07
CA SER A 366 11.44 12.83 -9.35
C SER A 366 12.91 13.17 -9.50
N LYS A 367 13.43 12.90 -10.70
CA LYS A 367 14.72 13.38 -11.18
C LYS A 367 14.59 14.60 -12.10
N SER A 368 13.37 14.93 -12.48
CA SER A 368 13.06 16.03 -13.40
C SER A 368 13.17 17.40 -12.72
N ASN A 369 13.43 18.42 -13.52
CA ASN A 369 13.44 19.83 -13.11
C ASN A 369 12.64 20.69 -14.10
N ASP A 370 11.63 20.08 -14.70
CA ASP A 370 10.74 20.70 -15.69
C ASP A 370 9.38 19.94 -15.74
N GLY A 371 8.55 20.24 -16.72
CA GLY A 371 7.25 19.59 -16.87
C GLY A 371 6.32 19.97 -15.72
N ASP A 372 5.85 18.96 -14.99
CA ASP A 372 5.02 19.14 -13.81
C ASP A 372 5.85 19.39 -12.54
N VAL A 373 7.14 19.08 -12.55
CA VAL A 373 8.03 19.20 -11.39
C VAL A 373 8.51 20.66 -11.27
N VAL A 374 8.22 21.28 -10.12
CA VAL A 374 8.54 22.68 -9.91
C VAL A 374 10.02 22.91 -9.52
N GLU A 375 10.57 21.98 -8.75
CA GLU A 375 11.93 22.08 -8.22
C GLU A 375 12.50 20.68 -7.96
N ASN A 376 13.77 20.46 -8.24
CA ASN A 376 14.56 19.32 -7.81
C ASN A 376 15.89 19.86 -7.25
N LYS A 377 16.29 19.40 -6.06
CA LYS A 377 17.46 19.90 -5.34
C LYS A 377 18.71 19.05 -5.53
N GLY A 378 18.53 17.78 -5.93
CA GLY A 378 19.60 16.81 -5.97
C GLY A 378 19.58 15.87 -7.15
N GLU A 379 19.93 14.61 -6.88
CA GLU A 379 19.91 13.56 -7.89
C GLU A 379 18.48 13.05 -8.13
N ASN A 380 17.70 12.90 -7.04
CA ASN A 380 16.31 12.45 -7.06
C ASN A 380 15.64 12.92 -5.77
N ASP A 381 14.54 13.64 -5.88
CA ASP A 381 13.83 14.19 -4.73
C ASP A 381 12.51 13.47 -4.49
N PHE A 382 12.14 13.30 -3.22
CA PHE A 382 10.82 12.86 -2.81
C PHE A 382 9.77 13.85 -3.30
N TRP A 383 8.83 13.41 -4.12
CA TRP A 383 7.81 14.24 -4.75
C TRP A 383 6.42 13.85 -4.27
N VAL A 384 5.69 14.83 -3.70
CA VAL A 384 4.29 14.67 -3.33
C VAL A 384 3.39 15.43 -4.30
N ILE A 385 2.33 14.78 -4.76
CA ILE A 385 1.32 15.35 -5.65
C ILE A 385 -0.05 15.14 -5.02
N LYS A 386 -0.86 16.22 -4.88
CA LYS A 386 -2.29 16.11 -4.58
C LYS A 386 -3.08 16.51 -5.82
N THR A 387 -4.11 15.75 -6.14
CA THR A 387 -4.99 16.01 -7.30
C THR A 387 -6.45 16.19 -6.86
N ASP A 388 -7.27 16.72 -7.75
CA ASP A 388 -8.73 16.60 -7.66
C ASP A 388 -9.20 15.19 -8.09
N ALA A 389 -10.52 14.94 -8.01
CA ALA A 389 -11.13 13.65 -8.41
C ALA A 389 -11.00 13.33 -9.92
N LYS A 390 -10.51 14.26 -10.73
CA LYS A 390 -10.26 14.08 -12.17
C LYS A 390 -8.78 13.92 -12.48
N GLY A 391 -7.92 13.84 -11.46
CA GLY A 391 -6.48 13.73 -11.61
C GLY A 391 -5.78 15.06 -11.99
N ASN A 392 -6.40 16.23 -11.82
CA ASN A 392 -5.70 17.48 -12.05
C ASN A 392 -4.94 17.90 -10.79
N ILE A 393 -3.67 18.27 -10.94
CA ILE A 393 -2.82 18.71 -9.81
C ILE A 393 -3.44 19.94 -9.12
N THR A 394 -3.63 19.85 -7.81
CA THR A 394 -4.09 20.93 -6.94
C THR A 394 -3.00 21.42 -5.99
N TYR A 395 -2.04 20.53 -5.67
CA TYR A 395 -0.86 20.84 -4.88
C TYR A 395 0.27 19.89 -5.27
N GLN A 396 1.50 20.37 -5.18
CA GLN A 396 2.69 19.55 -5.27
C GLN A 396 3.84 20.18 -4.51
N LYS A 397 4.76 19.35 -4.07
CA LYS A 397 6.01 19.78 -3.45
C LYS A 397 7.05 18.68 -3.51
N THR A 398 8.31 19.07 -3.71
CA THR A 398 9.47 18.19 -3.57
C THR A 398 10.15 18.41 -2.23
N PHE A 399 10.70 17.33 -1.69
CA PHE A 399 11.50 17.32 -0.48
C PHE A 399 12.78 16.56 -0.78
N GLY A 400 13.92 17.11 -0.41
CA GLY A 400 15.19 16.45 -0.72
C GLY A 400 16.40 17.28 -0.32
N GLY A 401 17.54 16.70 -0.61
CA GLY A 401 18.85 17.29 -0.44
C GLY A 401 19.72 17.08 -1.68
N ALA A 402 21.01 16.85 -1.50
CA ALA A 402 21.94 16.73 -2.62
C ALA A 402 21.99 15.32 -3.25
N ASN A 403 21.51 14.30 -2.56
CA ASN A 403 21.59 12.89 -2.99
C ASN A 403 20.23 12.33 -3.38
N LEU A 404 20.03 11.03 -3.14
CA LEU A 404 18.80 10.30 -3.46
C LEU A 404 17.80 10.37 -2.32
N ASP A 405 16.59 10.80 -2.62
CA ASP A 405 15.50 10.93 -1.69
C ASP A 405 14.22 10.35 -2.32
N PHE A 406 13.60 9.34 -1.70
CA PHE A 406 12.49 8.59 -2.27
C PHE A 406 11.24 8.66 -1.39
N GLY A 407 10.06 8.81 -2.01
CA GLY A 407 8.77 8.67 -1.37
C GLY A 407 8.18 7.27 -1.61
N PHE A 408 7.68 6.63 -0.54
CA PHE A 408 7.17 5.26 -0.64
C PHE A 408 5.68 5.13 -0.38
N ASP A 409 5.14 5.84 0.63
CA ASP A 409 3.72 5.72 0.94
C ASP A 409 3.15 7.01 1.53
N VAL A 410 1.83 7.16 1.51
CA VAL A 410 1.11 8.34 1.98
C VAL A 410 -0.26 7.96 2.51
N ILE A 411 -0.71 8.66 3.54
CA ILE A 411 -2.07 8.60 4.07
C ILE A 411 -2.65 10.00 4.26
N GLU A 412 -3.97 10.12 4.22
CA GLU A 412 -4.70 11.27 4.77
C GLU A 412 -5.19 10.92 6.17
N ASP A 413 -4.74 11.65 7.19
CA ASP A 413 -5.13 11.39 8.57
C ASP A 413 -6.58 11.87 8.86
N ALA A 414 -7.07 11.61 10.10
CA ALA A 414 -8.42 11.97 10.49
C ALA A 414 -8.69 13.48 10.43
N GLN A 415 -7.66 14.31 10.53
CA GLN A 415 -7.69 15.77 10.49
C GLN A 415 -7.64 16.32 9.05
N GLY A 416 -7.36 15.49 8.04
CA GLY A 416 -7.19 15.89 6.64
C GLY A 416 -5.74 16.31 6.31
N SER A 417 -4.80 16.07 7.23
CA SER A 417 -3.37 16.27 6.96
C SER A 417 -2.82 15.06 6.21
N LEU A 418 -1.87 15.31 5.32
CA LEU A 418 -1.14 14.26 4.61
C LEU A 418 0.06 13.85 5.45
N VAL A 419 0.24 12.55 5.64
CA VAL A 419 1.42 11.99 6.30
C VAL A 419 2.11 11.04 5.33
N LEU A 420 3.35 11.37 4.99
CA LEU A 420 4.12 10.70 3.96
C LEU A 420 5.36 10.06 4.59
N ILE A 421 5.77 8.94 4.03
CA ILE A 421 7.02 8.29 4.37
C ILE A 421 7.91 8.09 3.15
N GLY A 422 9.21 8.05 3.41
CA GLY A 422 10.21 7.80 2.42
C GLY A 422 11.57 7.50 3.04
N GLU A 423 12.60 7.49 2.24
CA GLU A 423 13.98 7.39 2.70
C GLU A 423 14.83 8.52 2.14
N THR A 424 15.89 8.87 2.86
CA THR A 424 16.87 9.87 2.44
C THR A 424 18.29 9.36 2.60
N ALA A 425 19.10 9.50 1.54
CA ALA A 425 20.55 9.40 1.60
C ALA A 425 21.22 10.79 1.72
N SER A 426 20.42 11.86 1.77
CA SER A 426 20.91 13.23 1.82
C SER A 426 21.26 13.65 3.25
N VAL A 427 22.48 14.12 3.46
CA VAL A 427 22.93 14.65 4.76
C VAL A 427 22.34 16.05 5.06
N ASP A 428 21.74 16.68 4.06
CA ASP A 428 21.16 18.02 4.08
C ASP A 428 19.63 18.03 3.79
N PHE A 429 18.96 16.89 3.93
CA PHE A 429 17.51 16.75 3.72
C PHE A 429 16.73 17.71 4.61
N GLU A 430 16.13 18.74 4.01
CA GLU A 430 15.23 19.73 4.67
C GLU A 430 15.75 20.25 6.04
N GLY A 431 17.07 20.28 6.25
CA GLY A 431 17.70 20.74 7.49
C GLY A 431 17.75 19.70 8.62
N LEU A 432 17.39 18.46 8.37
CA LEU A 432 17.57 17.33 9.30
C LEU A 432 19.06 16.97 9.39
N THR A 433 19.41 16.31 10.49
CA THR A 433 20.73 15.68 10.64
C THR A 433 20.60 14.21 10.30
N SER A 434 21.34 13.75 9.29
CA SER A 434 21.41 12.34 8.93
C SER A 434 21.94 11.51 10.12
N LYS A 435 21.35 10.33 10.30
CA LYS A 435 21.72 9.36 11.34
C LYS A 435 22.62 8.25 10.79
N GLY A 436 22.49 7.93 9.50
CA GLY A 436 23.17 6.80 8.88
C GLY A 436 23.37 6.90 7.38
N SER A 437 23.33 5.75 6.74
CA SER A 437 23.47 5.64 5.27
C SER A 437 22.18 6.12 4.59
N ASN A 438 21.03 5.51 4.96
CA ASN A 438 19.70 5.94 4.60
C ASN A 438 18.84 6.05 5.87
N ASP A 439 18.10 7.13 6.00
CA ASP A 439 17.19 7.35 7.11
C ASP A 439 15.73 7.26 6.64
N LEU A 440 14.85 6.62 7.40
CA LEU A 440 13.41 6.77 7.25
C LEU A 440 13.03 8.23 7.51
N VAL A 441 12.37 8.89 6.58
CA VAL A 441 11.78 10.22 6.77
C VAL A 441 10.27 10.14 6.83
N VAL A 442 9.69 10.98 7.71
CA VAL A 442 8.24 11.14 7.85
C VAL A 442 7.92 12.63 7.76
N ILE A 443 6.98 12.98 6.89
CA ILE A 443 6.59 14.36 6.60
C ILE A 443 5.10 14.51 6.86
N LYS A 444 4.69 15.52 7.64
CA LYS A 444 3.28 15.88 7.80
C LYS A 444 2.99 17.25 7.21
N ILE A 445 1.92 17.32 6.39
CA ILE A 445 1.46 18.52 5.66
C ILE A 445 -0.03 18.72 5.93
N ASN A 446 -0.45 19.95 6.32
CA ASN A 446 -1.85 20.28 6.60
C ASN A 446 -2.55 21.08 5.49
#